data_7521b94d0bb8c3245d0bd5bf0e0ed1ca
#
_entry.id   7521b94d0bb8c3245d0bd5bf0e0ed1ca
#
_cell.length_a   1.000
_cell.length_b   1.000
_cell.length_c   1.000
_cell.angle_alpha   90.00
_cell.angle_beta   90.00
_cell.angle_gamma   90.00
#
_symmetry.space_group_name_H-M   'P 1'
#
loop_
_entity.id
_entity.type
_entity.pdbx_description
1 polymer ?
#
loop_
_entity_poly.entity_id
_entity_poly.type
_entity_poly.pdbx_seq_one_letter_code
_entity_poly.pdbx_strand_id
1 'polypeptide(L)'
;MFSKNRLLVYLIKFSLFGYFSWISGVFAAETKSTEIEKAKNFSVLARNHKTPKKTNGAPFSAQETVGETRFDYDNLTRIMENHKNPLSAITPDWLDLAVEHRTRYAAYDNGFTRNIPGFNDMVHQRTRFLMEIKNIIDPLKFTLELTDIRAPLANFGQGQSNVFANHFDFTQLHLDYLFKNFLGTGYNATFEVGRFLLETGEARLLGGHRWGTLTPTFDGIRLVVGNEQEKWGLQVFGTRPVNREPTHMDWNTPETYFSGLQITNRDLPWANFDYYFLQLNEGNKLRKRNLSTTGFRLFAKPVAGQVDYEIESMYQFGDTQNTKVFAHRHHGEIGYSFKTAMPLRLVYLFDFSSGSQDPNKNFDILYAKRRVEYGPTGMFGPWFPSNLFSPVGFRATFIPRPDVRLMMSHRAYWLANKHGAYVGSGLQDPTGQAGTFLGNMLDISVGWAPQWSYLKRMSFDIGYSHIFKGDYFDKVPQSPGMADTNYGYTMVTFKF
;
A
#
# COMPACT_ATOMS: atom_id res chain seq x y z
N MET A 1 -40.32 0.15 3.13
CA MET A 1 -39.72 -1.11 2.67
C MET A 1 -39.40 -0.99 1.19
N PHE A 2 -38.32 -0.26 0.84
CA PHE A 2 -37.89 -0.03 -0.55
C PHE A 2 -36.72 -0.94 -0.88
N SER A 3 -36.89 -1.73 -1.95
CA SER A 3 -36.04 -2.81 -2.38
C SER A 3 -34.58 -2.39 -2.61
N LYS A 4 -33.63 -2.99 -1.86
CA LYS A 4 -32.17 -2.83 -1.96
C LYS A 4 -31.58 -3.13 -3.37
N ASN A 5 -32.34 -3.74 -4.27
CA ASN A 5 -31.89 -4.16 -5.59
C ASN A 5 -31.88 -3.03 -6.65
N ARG A 6 -32.53 -1.90 -6.41
CA ARG A 6 -32.52 -0.79 -7.37
C ARG A 6 -31.25 0.07 -7.30
N LEU A 7 -30.57 0.11 -6.16
CA LEU A 7 -29.37 0.91 -5.97
C LEU A 7 -28.15 0.34 -6.74
N LEU A 8 -28.02 -0.98 -6.76
CA LEU A 8 -26.92 -1.66 -7.51
C LEU A 8 -27.02 -1.44 -9.02
N VAL A 9 -28.23 -1.43 -9.56
CA VAL A 9 -28.49 -1.20 -11.01
C VAL A 9 -28.26 0.28 -11.37
N TYR A 10 -28.54 1.23 -10.46
CA TYR A 10 -28.26 2.64 -10.68
C TYR A 10 -26.76 2.98 -10.59
N LEU A 11 -26.01 2.35 -9.69
CA LEU A 11 -24.57 2.54 -9.56
C LEU A 11 -23.80 2.01 -10.78
N ILE A 12 -24.21 0.90 -11.34
CA ILE A 12 -23.65 0.35 -12.60
C ILE A 12 -23.98 1.26 -13.80
N LYS A 13 -25.18 1.85 -13.85
CA LYS A 13 -25.57 2.77 -14.92
C LYS A 13 -24.89 4.14 -14.81
N PHE A 14 -24.70 4.67 -13.60
CA PHE A 14 -24.10 5.99 -13.41
C PHE A 14 -22.58 6.00 -13.64
N SER A 15 -21.88 4.94 -13.29
CA SER A 15 -20.45 4.80 -13.57
C SER A 15 -20.13 4.58 -15.04
N LEU A 16 -21.06 4.01 -15.83
CA LEU A 16 -20.87 3.75 -17.25
C LEU A 16 -21.29 4.93 -18.16
N PHE A 17 -22.30 5.73 -17.79
CA PHE A 17 -22.84 6.77 -18.66
C PHE A 17 -22.21 8.15 -18.51
N GLY A 18 -21.72 8.51 -17.33
CA GLY A 18 -21.11 9.83 -17.08
C GLY A 18 -19.72 10.01 -17.73
N TYR A 19 -19.04 8.93 -18.08
CA TYR A 19 -17.67 8.95 -18.62
C TYR A 19 -17.57 8.75 -20.14
N PHE A 20 -18.59 8.20 -20.78
CA PHE A 20 -18.56 7.98 -22.23
C PHE A 20 -18.56 9.27 -23.05
N SER A 21 -19.08 10.38 -22.55
CA SER A 21 -19.09 11.66 -23.26
C SER A 21 -17.74 12.40 -23.24
N TRP A 22 -16.83 12.05 -22.35
CA TRP A 22 -15.49 12.66 -22.27
C TRP A 22 -14.43 11.88 -23.06
N ILE A 23 -14.62 10.56 -23.20
CA ILE A 23 -13.69 9.67 -23.92
C ILE A 23 -13.91 9.73 -25.43
N SER A 24 -15.11 10.08 -25.90
CA SER A 24 -15.39 10.19 -27.36
C SER A 24 -14.63 11.35 -28.04
N GLY A 25 -14.11 12.32 -27.31
CA GLY A 25 -13.27 13.40 -27.86
C GLY A 25 -11.81 13.00 -28.13
N VAL A 26 -11.32 11.90 -27.55
CA VAL A 26 -9.92 11.45 -27.66
C VAL A 26 -9.73 10.37 -28.76
N PHE A 27 -10.80 9.70 -29.18
CA PHE A 27 -10.74 8.61 -30.18
C PHE A 27 -10.92 9.01 -31.64
N ALA A 28 -11.07 10.31 -31.96
CA ALA A 28 -11.20 10.78 -33.34
C ALA A 28 -9.86 10.99 -34.09
N ALA A 29 -8.72 10.55 -33.52
CA ALA A 29 -7.38 10.73 -34.11
C ALA A 29 -6.75 9.45 -34.69
N GLU A 30 -7.49 8.37 -34.83
CA GLU A 30 -6.98 7.11 -35.44
C GLU A 30 -7.41 6.96 -36.91
N THR A 31 -6.86 7.75 -37.83
CA THR A 31 -6.69 7.36 -39.23
C THR A 31 -5.65 8.26 -39.90
N LYS A 32 -4.38 7.89 -39.78
CA LYS A 32 -3.30 8.16 -40.76
C LYS A 32 -1.99 7.57 -40.23
N SER A 33 -1.76 6.30 -40.52
CA SER A 33 -0.43 5.71 -40.39
C SER A 33 -0.10 4.93 -41.66
N THR A 34 0.46 5.65 -42.61
CA THR A 34 1.27 5.07 -43.69
C THR A 34 2.29 6.13 -44.05
N GLU A 35 3.46 6.04 -43.43
CA GLU A 35 4.77 6.56 -43.85
C GLU A 35 5.69 6.86 -42.67
N ILE A 36 6.24 5.84 -42.02
CA ILE A 36 7.53 5.94 -41.33
C ILE A 36 8.13 4.50 -41.27
N GLU A 37 8.57 4.04 -42.41
CA GLU A 37 9.40 2.84 -42.50
C GLU A 37 10.76 3.17 -43.15
N LYS A 38 11.48 4.15 -42.62
CA LYS A 38 12.89 4.42 -42.96
C LYS A 38 13.58 5.30 -41.92
N ALA A 39 13.84 4.72 -40.75
CA ALA A 39 14.90 5.22 -39.84
C ALA A 39 15.31 4.13 -38.84
N LYS A 40 15.57 2.92 -39.34
CA LYS A 40 16.29 1.89 -38.58
C LYS A 40 17.73 1.90 -39.06
N ASN A 41 18.59 2.65 -38.37
CA ASN A 41 20.02 2.38 -38.22
C ASN A 41 20.67 3.59 -37.54
N PHE A 42 20.61 3.66 -36.23
CA PHE A 42 21.59 4.30 -35.35
C PHE A 42 21.07 4.20 -33.91
N SER A 43 21.47 3.15 -33.23
CA SER A 43 21.66 3.12 -31.76
C SER A 43 21.77 1.68 -31.26
N VAL A 44 22.86 1.04 -31.64
CA VAL A 44 23.32 -0.19 -30.98
C VAL A 44 24.50 0.22 -30.12
N LEU A 45 24.23 0.79 -28.98
CA LEU A 45 25.17 0.96 -27.84
C LEU A 45 24.40 1.57 -26.68
N ALA A 46 23.77 0.76 -25.88
CA ALA A 46 23.34 0.95 -24.50
C ALA A 46 22.06 0.14 -24.21
N ARG A 47 22.12 -1.15 -24.22
CA ARG A 47 21.13 -2.01 -23.56
C ARG A 47 21.75 -3.35 -23.19
N ASN A 48 22.63 -3.34 -22.19
CA ASN A 48 22.85 -4.53 -21.38
C ASN A 48 22.09 -4.40 -20.05
N HIS A 49 20.82 -4.01 -20.10
CA HIS A 49 19.89 -4.42 -19.08
C HIS A 49 19.53 -5.88 -19.41
N LYS A 50 20.20 -6.82 -18.76
CA LYS A 50 19.72 -8.20 -18.71
C LYS A 50 18.30 -8.11 -18.14
N THR A 51 17.31 -8.26 -19.04
CA THR A 51 15.94 -8.61 -18.63
C THR A 51 16.09 -9.73 -17.60
N PRO A 52 15.48 -9.61 -16.42
CA PRO A 52 15.53 -10.70 -15.44
C PRO A 52 15.08 -11.96 -16.19
N LYS A 53 15.90 -13.00 -16.18
CA LYS A 53 15.49 -14.31 -16.68
C LYS A 53 14.17 -14.60 -16.00
N LYS A 54 13.09 -14.73 -16.78
CA LYS A 54 11.84 -15.32 -16.28
C LYS A 54 12.28 -16.59 -15.57
N THR A 55 12.23 -16.58 -14.24
CA THR A 55 12.39 -17.80 -13.46
C THR A 55 11.18 -18.64 -13.80
N ASN A 56 11.34 -19.53 -14.75
CA ASN A 56 10.32 -20.50 -15.11
C ASN A 56 10.00 -21.28 -13.85
N GLY A 57 8.84 -21.02 -13.25
CA GLY A 57 8.28 -21.86 -12.23
C GLY A 57 7.90 -21.26 -10.90
N ALA A 58 8.10 -19.97 -10.61
CA ALA A 58 7.57 -19.38 -9.38
C ALA A 58 6.23 -18.68 -9.68
N PRO A 59 5.08 -19.28 -9.34
CA PRO A 59 3.77 -18.66 -9.55
C PRO A 59 3.51 -17.47 -8.61
N PHE A 60 4.36 -17.28 -7.60
CA PHE A 60 4.24 -16.23 -6.60
C PHE A 60 5.54 -15.41 -6.57
N SER A 61 5.44 -14.07 -6.73
CA SER A 61 6.55 -13.15 -6.47
C SER A 61 6.62 -12.81 -4.98
N ALA A 62 7.71 -12.21 -4.50
CA ALA A 62 7.81 -11.75 -3.11
C ALA A 62 6.73 -10.71 -2.75
N GLN A 63 6.27 -9.93 -3.72
CA GLN A 63 5.15 -8.99 -3.56
C GLN A 63 3.79 -9.70 -3.48
N GLU A 64 3.69 -10.91 -4.02
CA GLU A 64 2.52 -11.77 -3.91
C GLU A 64 2.42 -12.43 -2.53
N THR A 65 3.52 -12.51 -1.75
CA THR A 65 3.52 -13.09 -0.40
C THR A 65 2.68 -12.31 0.58
N VAL A 66 2.55 -11.01 0.38
CA VAL A 66 1.84 -10.11 1.29
C VAL A 66 0.38 -9.91 0.88
N GLY A 67 -0.14 -10.73 -0.04
CA GLY A 67 -1.50 -10.59 -0.56
C GLY A 67 -1.63 -9.46 -1.57
N GLU A 68 -0.54 -8.79 -1.91
CA GLU A 68 -0.48 -7.90 -3.05
C GLU A 68 -0.10 -8.71 -4.27
N THR A 69 -0.96 -8.73 -5.17
CA THR A 69 -0.93 -9.60 -6.31
C THR A 69 -0.33 -8.92 -7.51
N ARG A 70 -0.23 -9.72 -8.58
CA ARG A 70 -0.20 -9.33 -9.98
C ARG A 70 -1.15 -8.17 -10.34
N PHE A 71 -2.14 -7.92 -9.50
CA PHE A 71 -3.00 -6.75 -9.46
C PHE A 71 -2.38 -5.65 -8.59
N ASP A 72 -1.09 -5.38 -8.78
CA ASP A 72 -0.39 -4.31 -8.10
C ASP A 72 -1.11 -2.99 -8.41
N TYR A 73 -1.94 -2.56 -7.47
CA TYR A 73 -2.77 -1.38 -7.60
C TYR A 73 -1.96 -0.09 -7.67
N ASP A 74 -0.65 -0.16 -7.49
CA ASP A 74 0.05 0.98 -6.98
C ASP A 74 1.24 1.44 -7.78
N ASN A 75 1.73 0.67 -8.73
CA ASN A 75 2.96 1.05 -9.39
C ASN A 75 2.73 1.47 -10.84
N LEU A 76 2.35 2.74 -11.05
CA LEU A 76 2.35 3.35 -12.39
C LEU A 76 3.75 3.32 -12.99
N THR A 77 4.80 3.49 -12.20
CA THR A 77 6.18 3.39 -12.62
C THR A 77 6.50 2.02 -13.21
N ARG A 78 6.02 0.93 -12.59
CA ARG A 78 6.20 -0.44 -13.16
C ARG A 78 5.43 -0.65 -14.46
N ILE A 79 4.29 0.02 -14.64
CA ILE A 79 3.54 -0.02 -15.91
C ILE A 79 4.36 0.64 -17.01
N MET A 80 5.02 1.75 -16.72
CA MET A 80 5.91 2.45 -17.64
C MET A 80 7.16 1.65 -17.95
N GLU A 81 7.85 1.12 -16.92
CA GLU A 81 9.07 0.30 -17.07
C GLU A 81 8.85 -0.96 -17.92
N ASN A 82 7.67 -1.55 -17.86
CA ASN A 82 7.37 -2.77 -18.62
C ASN A 82 7.00 -2.52 -20.10
N HIS A 83 7.06 -1.27 -20.59
CA HIS A 83 6.71 -0.88 -21.97
C HIS A 83 5.35 -1.41 -22.49
N LYS A 84 4.46 -1.76 -21.59
CA LYS A 84 3.11 -2.25 -21.90
C LYS A 84 2.06 -1.14 -21.84
N ASN A 85 2.51 0.07 -21.52
CA ASN A 85 1.64 1.23 -21.49
C ASN A 85 1.28 1.64 -22.94
N PRO A 86 -0.01 1.74 -23.28
CA PRO A 86 -0.42 2.17 -24.61
C PRO A 86 -0.02 3.61 -24.93
N LEU A 87 0.15 4.46 -23.90
CA LEU A 87 0.62 5.83 -24.10
C LEU A 87 2.08 5.86 -24.55
N SER A 88 2.91 4.91 -24.15
CA SER A 88 4.30 4.81 -24.61
C SER A 88 4.43 4.52 -26.10
N ALA A 89 3.38 4.03 -26.77
CA ALA A 89 3.39 3.83 -28.21
C ALA A 89 3.21 5.14 -29.00
N ILE A 90 2.72 6.20 -28.36
CA ILE A 90 2.44 7.50 -28.99
C ILE A 90 3.30 8.64 -28.43
N THR A 91 4.10 8.38 -27.38
CA THR A 91 5.04 9.33 -26.80
C THR A 91 6.45 9.12 -27.35
N PRO A 92 7.27 10.18 -27.47
CA PRO A 92 8.68 10.05 -27.84
C PRO A 92 9.49 9.38 -26.72
N ASP A 93 10.66 8.82 -27.03
CA ASP A 93 11.52 8.07 -26.11
C ASP A 93 11.95 8.83 -24.84
N TRP A 94 11.85 10.15 -24.86
CA TRP A 94 12.19 11.02 -23.71
C TRP A 94 11.00 11.27 -22.78
N LEU A 95 9.78 10.84 -23.12
CA LEU A 95 8.55 11.11 -22.37
C LEU A 95 7.80 9.81 -22.09
N ASP A 96 7.63 9.48 -20.80
CA ASP A 96 6.72 8.43 -20.37
C ASP A 96 5.49 9.05 -19.69
N LEU A 97 4.32 8.54 -20.04
CA LEU A 97 3.05 8.95 -19.43
C LEU A 97 2.29 7.71 -18.94
N ALA A 98 1.64 7.84 -17.79
CA ALA A 98 0.69 6.84 -17.33
C ALA A 98 -0.49 7.49 -16.60
N VAL A 99 -1.66 6.87 -16.72
CA VAL A 99 -2.89 7.29 -16.04
C VAL A 99 -3.51 6.10 -15.33
N GLU A 100 -3.92 6.32 -14.10
CA GLU A 100 -4.76 5.37 -13.35
C GLU A 100 -6.04 6.08 -12.90
N HIS A 101 -7.17 5.43 -13.10
CA HIS A 101 -8.41 5.80 -12.42
C HIS A 101 -8.96 4.62 -11.66
N ARG A 102 -9.29 4.83 -10.39
CA ARG A 102 -9.84 3.80 -9.51
C ARG A 102 -11.10 4.30 -8.81
N THR A 103 -12.17 3.52 -8.92
CA THR A 103 -13.40 3.72 -8.16
C THR A 103 -13.63 2.52 -7.25
N ARG A 104 -13.84 2.76 -5.96
CA ARG A 104 -14.16 1.75 -4.96
C ARG A 104 -15.39 2.16 -4.16
N TYR A 105 -16.40 1.32 -4.16
CA TYR A 105 -17.48 1.36 -3.20
C TYR A 105 -17.11 0.47 -2.01
N ALA A 106 -17.26 0.98 -0.81
CA ALA A 106 -17.02 0.24 0.43
C ALA A 106 -18.15 0.51 1.42
N ALA A 107 -18.62 -0.53 2.07
CA ALA A 107 -19.68 -0.44 3.07
C ALA A 107 -19.36 -1.32 4.28
N TYR A 108 -19.74 -0.87 5.46
CA TYR A 108 -19.70 -1.70 6.67
C TYR A 108 -20.94 -1.47 7.52
N ASP A 109 -21.29 -2.49 8.28
CA ASP A 109 -22.40 -2.49 9.22
C ASP A 109 -21.90 -2.92 10.60
N ASN A 110 -22.48 -2.34 11.66
CA ASN A 110 -22.11 -2.61 13.05
C ASN A 110 -20.62 -2.46 13.33
N GLY A 111 -20.02 -1.34 12.94
CA GLY A 111 -18.62 -1.04 13.15
C GLY A 111 -18.16 -1.25 14.60
N PHE A 112 -16.86 -1.31 14.80
CA PHE A 112 -16.24 -1.51 16.12
C PHE A 112 -15.63 -0.22 16.69
N THR A 113 -15.88 0.92 16.07
CA THR A 113 -15.45 2.22 16.58
C THR A 113 -16.56 2.90 17.37
N ARG A 114 -16.17 3.59 18.44
CA ARG A 114 -17.08 4.47 19.16
C ARG A 114 -17.67 5.53 18.21
N ASN A 115 -18.93 5.82 18.32
CA ASN A 115 -19.63 6.89 17.60
C ASN A 115 -19.92 6.65 16.10
N ILE A 116 -19.74 5.45 15.57
CA ILE A 116 -20.15 5.12 14.20
C ILE A 116 -21.07 3.87 14.24
N PRO A 117 -22.31 3.99 14.70
CA PRO A 117 -23.24 2.88 14.75
C PRO A 117 -23.88 2.61 13.38
N GLY A 118 -24.32 1.38 13.18
CA GLY A 118 -25.14 0.96 12.06
C GLY A 118 -24.40 0.89 10.72
N PHE A 119 -25.17 1.04 9.65
CA PHE A 119 -24.68 0.92 8.28
C PHE A 119 -24.01 2.22 7.81
N ASN A 120 -22.84 2.06 7.19
CA ASN A 120 -22.00 3.14 6.72
C ASN A 120 -21.39 2.77 5.37
N ASP A 121 -21.45 3.67 4.40
CA ASP A 121 -20.88 3.41 3.08
C ASP A 121 -20.21 4.65 2.49
N MET A 122 -19.34 4.40 1.53
CA MET A 122 -18.56 5.44 0.86
C MET A 122 -18.12 5.00 -0.53
N VAL A 123 -18.16 5.92 -1.47
CA VAL A 123 -17.49 5.79 -2.76
C VAL A 123 -16.17 6.54 -2.71
N HIS A 124 -15.07 5.84 -2.95
CA HIS A 124 -13.75 6.43 -3.10
C HIS A 124 -13.37 6.49 -4.56
N GLN A 125 -12.92 7.63 -5.02
CA GLN A 125 -12.36 7.83 -6.35
C GLN A 125 -10.92 8.31 -6.23
N ARG A 126 -10.03 7.77 -7.04
CA ARG A 126 -8.64 8.22 -7.16
C ARG A 126 -8.26 8.24 -8.64
N THR A 127 -7.83 9.41 -9.11
CA THR A 127 -7.21 9.57 -10.43
C THR A 127 -5.75 9.97 -10.22
N ARG A 128 -4.84 9.33 -10.95
CA ARG A 128 -3.41 9.61 -10.92
C ARG A 128 -2.94 9.81 -12.36
N PHE A 129 -2.15 10.84 -12.57
CA PHE A 129 -1.44 11.11 -13.81
C PHE A 129 0.05 11.15 -13.50
N LEU A 130 0.84 10.27 -14.11
CA LEU A 130 2.29 10.22 -13.96
C LEU A 130 2.96 10.60 -15.27
N MET A 131 3.95 11.48 -15.18
CA MET A 131 4.81 11.91 -16.27
C MET A 131 6.27 11.79 -15.85
N GLU A 132 7.08 11.15 -16.68
CA GLU A 132 8.54 11.15 -16.53
C GLU A 132 9.19 11.70 -17.81
N ILE A 133 10.10 12.65 -17.62
CA ILE A 133 10.94 13.21 -18.66
C ILE A 133 12.36 12.70 -18.44
N LYS A 134 12.92 12.02 -19.43
CA LYS A 134 14.24 11.39 -19.38
C LYS A 134 14.97 11.56 -20.72
N ASN A 135 16.28 11.29 -20.74
CA ASN A 135 17.10 11.30 -21.96
C ASN A 135 17.15 12.62 -22.73
N ILE A 136 16.70 13.75 -22.16
CA ILE A 136 16.89 15.09 -22.74
C ILE A 136 18.23 15.67 -22.30
N ILE A 137 18.51 15.58 -20.98
CA ILE A 137 19.76 16.03 -20.36
C ILE A 137 20.27 14.88 -19.50
N ASP A 138 20.94 13.89 -20.13
CA ASP A 138 21.53 12.75 -19.41
C ASP A 138 22.61 13.27 -18.44
N PRO A 139 22.62 12.88 -17.17
CA PRO A 139 21.87 11.79 -16.54
C PRO A 139 20.64 12.24 -15.69
N LEU A 140 19.99 13.33 -16.07
CA LEU A 140 18.83 13.85 -15.34
C LEU A 140 17.52 13.18 -15.77
N LYS A 141 16.64 12.94 -14.78
CA LYS A 141 15.25 12.54 -14.99
C LYS A 141 14.34 13.45 -14.12
N PHE A 142 13.25 13.92 -14.70
CA PHE A 142 12.20 14.65 -14.00
C PHE A 142 10.95 13.80 -13.88
N THR A 143 10.37 13.75 -12.68
CA THR A 143 9.13 13.00 -12.39
C THR A 143 8.06 13.94 -11.83
N LEU A 144 6.86 13.86 -12.40
CA LEU A 144 5.66 14.54 -11.94
C LEU A 144 4.53 13.52 -11.78
N GLU A 145 3.91 13.45 -10.61
CA GLU A 145 2.66 12.73 -10.39
C GLU A 145 1.61 13.66 -9.78
N LEU A 146 0.51 13.84 -10.51
CA LEU A 146 -0.69 14.51 -10.04
C LEU A 146 -1.71 13.48 -9.57
N THR A 147 -2.38 13.77 -8.46
CA THR A 147 -3.40 12.91 -7.89
C THR A 147 -4.64 13.72 -7.53
N ASP A 148 -5.83 13.23 -7.91
CA ASP A 148 -7.12 13.74 -7.46
C ASP A 148 -7.87 12.64 -6.72
N ILE A 149 -8.19 12.87 -5.45
CA ILE A 149 -8.83 11.91 -4.56
C ILE A 149 -10.10 12.50 -4.00
N ARG A 150 -11.22 11.78 -4.19
CA ARG A 150 -12.55 12.22 -3.79
C ARG A 150 -13.34 11.10 -3.12
N ALA A 151 -14.25 11.51 -2.23
CA ALA A 151 -15.24 10.64 -1.62
C ALA A 151 -16.65 11.27 -1.79
N PRO A 152 -17.21 11.25 -3.04
CA PRO A 152 -18.42 12.01 -3.36
C PRO A 152 -19.68 11.51 -2.65
N LEU A 153 -19.71 10.23 -2.29
CA LEU A 153 -20.84 9.61 -1.59
C LEU A 153 -20.31 9.03 -0.28
N ALA A 154 -20.24 9.84 0.75
CA ALA A 154 -19.83 9.45 2.10
C ALA A 154 -20.92 9.77 3.09
N ASN A 155 -21.37 8.77 3.83
CA ASN A 155 -22.25 8.98 4.97
C ASN A 155 -21.49 9.73 6.09
N PHE A 156 -22.19 10.44 6.93
CA PHE A 156 -21.66 11.18 8.10
C PHE A 156 -20.71 12.35 7.80
N GLY A 157 -20.75 12.95 6.60
CA GLY A 157 -19.97 14.15 6.29
C GLY A 157 -18.45 13.96 6.24
N GLN A 158 -17.96 12.74 6.27
CA GLN A 158 -16.51 12.43 6.30
C GLN A 158 -15.80 12.59 4.95
N GLY A 159 -16.56 12.70 3.86
CA GLY A 159 -16.00 12.72 2.50
C GLY A 159 -15.01 13.84 2.22
N GLN A 160 -15.05 14.92 3.00
CA GLN A 160 -14.15 16.08 2.88
C GLN A 160 -13.00 16.06 3.91
N SER A 161 -12.83 15.00 4.68
CA SER A 161 -11.71 14.93 5.62
C SER A 161 -10.40 14.58 4.91
N ASN A 162 -9.27 15.03 5.46
CA ASN A 162 -7.91 14.69 5.00
C ASN A 162 -7.56 13.20 5.11
N VAL A 163 -8.49 12.37 5.59
CA VAL A 163 -8.38 10.90 5.61
C VAL A 163 -8.97 10.30 4.33
N PHE A 164 -9.91 10.98 3.64
CA PHE A 164 -10.66 10.43 2.52
C PHE A 164 -10.56 11.26 1.24
N ALA A 165 -10.19 12.54 1.35
CA ALA A 165 -10.09 13.46 0.22
C ALA A 165 -8.72 14.15 0.15
N ASN A 166 -8.28 14.41 -1.08
CA ASN A 166 -7.15 15.26 -1.44
C ASN A 166 -7.34 15.69 -2.90
N HIS A 167 -7.91 16.88 -3.09
CA HIS A 167 -8.32 17.34 -4.41
C HIS A 167 -7.12 17.91 -5.15
N PHE A 168 -6.76 17.31 -6.27
CA PHE A 168 -5.79 17.76 -7.25
C PHE A 168 -4.46 18.27 -6.65
N ASP A 169 -3.59 17.34 -6.28
CA ASP A 169 -2.31 17.65 -5.67
C ASP A 169 -1.14 16.89 -6.30
N PHE A 170 0.08 17.33 -5.98
CA PHE A 170 1.32 16.66 -6.36
C PHE A 170 1.66 15.59 -5.34
N THR A 171 1.62 14.33 -5.75
CA THR A 171 2.16 13.21 -4.96
C THR A 171 3.65 13.00 -5.21
N GLN A 172 4.12 13.30 -6.43
CA GLN A 172 5.54 13.32 -6.74
C GLN A 172 5.84 14.54 -7.62
N LEU A 173 6.95 15.20 -7.31
CA LEU A 173 7.51 16.32 -8.07
C LEU A 173 9.00 16.41 -7.73
N HIS A 174 9.84 15.70 -8.47
CA HIS A 174 11.25 15.61 -8.15
C HIS A 174 12.15 15.50 -9.37
N LEU A 175 13.41 15.83 -9.15
CA LEU A 175 14.50 15.67 -10.10
C LEU A 175 15.43 14.57 -9.59
N ASP A 176 15.81 13.66 -10.48
CA ASP A 176 16.75 12.58 -10.23
C ASP A 176 18.04 12.80 -11.00
N TYR A 177 19.16 12.50 -10.36
CA TYR A 177 20.47 12.45 -10.99
C TYR A 177 21.05 11.04 -10.88
N LEU A 178 21.35 10.40 -12.01
CA LEU A 178 21.89 9.03 -12.06
C LEU A 178 23.42 9.06 -12.08
N PHE A 179 24.04 8.56 -11.04
CA PHE A 179 25.47 8.25 -10.99
C PHE A 179 25.73 6.81 -11.47
N LYS A 180 26.45 6.67 -12.60
CA LYS A 180 26.88 5.36 -13.07
C LYS A 180 28.14 4.94 -12.32
N ASN A 181 28.24 3.67 -11.90
CA ASN A 181 29.38 3.12 -11.15
C ASN A 181 29.78 3.99 -9.95
N PHE A 182 28.82 4.25 -9.07
CA PHE A 182 28.96 5.17 -7.94
C PHE A 182 30.17 4.80 -7.07
N LEU A 183 31.09 5.75 -6.93
CA LEU A 183 32.36 5.60 -6.18
C LEU A 183 33.18 4.36 -6.57
N GLY A 184 33.06 3.86 -7.79
CA GLY A 184 33.79 2.67 -8.26
C GLY A 184 33.29 1.33 -7.71
N THR A 185 32.11 1.30 -7.09
CA THR A 185 31.54 0.10 -6.44
C THR A 185 30.96 -0.92 -7.42
N GLY A 186 30.79 -0.56 -8.69
CA GLY A 186 30.04 -1.34 -9.68
C GLY A 186 28.53 -1.14 -9.63
N TYR A 187 28.00 -0.45 -8.60
CA TYR A 187 26.59 -0.12 -8.45
C TYR A 187 26.29 1.28 -9.00
N ASN A 188 25.11 1.46 -9.55
CA ASN A 188 24.59 2.79 -9.85
C ASN A 188 23.97 3.42 -8.61
N ALA A 189 23.93 4.75 -8.55
CA ALA A 189 23.21 5.47 -7.51
C ALA A 189 22.30 6.53 -8.12
N THR A 190 21.15 6.74 -7.50
CA THR A 190 20.21 7.82 -7.85
C THR A 190 20.12 8.79 -6.70
N PHE A 191 20.38 10.06 -6.97
CA PHE A 191 20.13 11.15 -6.03
C PHE A 191 18.84 11.86 -6.47
N GLU A 192 17.88 11.93 -5.56
CA GLU A 192 16.58 12.58 -5.76
C GLU A 192 16.45 13.82 -4.90
N VAL A 193 15.84 14.87 -5.45
CA VAL A 193 15.49 16.09 -4.72
C VAL A 193 14.10 16.57 -5.12
N GLY A 194 13.25 16.86 -4.13
CA GLY A 194 11.87 17.32 -4.34
C GLY A 194 10.87 16.56 -3.49
N ARG A 195 9.65 16.36 -4.02
CA ARG A 195 8.58 15.59 -3.41
C ARG A 195 8.54 14.17 -4.00
N PHE A 196 8.62 13.17 -3.15
CA PHE A 196 8.66 11.76 -3.57
C PHE A 196 7.99 10.83 -2.56
N LEU A 197 7.78 9.59 -2.98
CA LEU A 197 7.30 8.51 -2.12
C LEU A 197 8.47 7.80 -1.46
N LEU A 198 8.29 7.40 -0.21
CA LEU A 198 9.24 6.57 0.52
C LEU A 198 8.62 5.23 0.87
N GLU A 199 9.44 4.18 0.77
CA GLU A 199 9.06 2.83 1.18
C GLU A 199 10.24 2.13 1.84
N THR A 200 9.97 1.36 2.92
CA THR A 200 10.95 0.51 3.58
C THR A 200 10.36 -0.86 3.86
N GLY A 201 11.13 -1.92 3.59
CA GLY A 201 10.72 -3.31 3.81
C GLY A 201 9.39 -3.63 3.13
N GLU A 202 8.45 -4.17 3.90
CA GLU A 202 7.07 -4.44 3.44
C GLU A 202 6.10 -3.31 3.83
N ALA A 203 6.60 -2.09 3.95
CA ALA A 203 5.78 -0.91 4.23
C ALA A 203 4.99 -0.94 5.54
N ARG A 204 5.46 -1.68 6.54
CA ARG A 204 4.84 -1.74 7.87
C ARG A 204 5.07 -0.49 8.70
N LEU A 205 6.06 0.34 8.32
CA LEU A 205 6.38 1.62 8.95
C LEU A 205 6.37 2.78 7.95
N LEU A 206 6.74 2.52 6.72
CA LEU A 206 6.89 3.54 5.69
C LEU A 206 6.51 2.95 4.35
N GLY A 207 5.51 3.52 3.71
CA GLY A 207 5.06 2.98 2.46
C GLY A 207 4.27 3.91 1.55
N GLY A 208 4.44 3.70 0.26
CA GLY A 208 3.81 4.42 -0.84
C GLY A 208 2.34 4.05 -1.11
N HIS A 209 1.93 4.20 -2.35
CA HIS A 209 0.57 3.87 -2.79
C HIS A 209 0.30 2.36 -2.69
N ARG A 210 -0.85 2.00 -2.17
CA ARG A 210 -1.37 0.63 -2.27
C ARG A 210 -2.89 0.63 -2.23
N TRP A 211 -3.51 -0.34 -1.59
CA TRP A 211 -4.97 -0.45 -1.49
C TRP A 211 -5.64 0.79 -0.87
N GLY A 212 -4.97 1.48 0.02
CA GLY A 212 -5.41 2.76 0.58
C GLY A 212 -5.62 3.83 -0.49
N THR A 213 -6.50 4.79 -0.26
CA THR A 213 -6.76 5.85 -1.24
C THR A 213 -5.68 6.93 -1.19
N LEU A 214 -5.25 7.28 0.02
CA LEU A 214 -4.23 8.30 0.27
C LEU A 214 -2.85 7.69 0.47
N THR A 215 -1.81 8.46 0.14
CA THR A 215 -0.41 8.04 0.25
C THR A 215 0.39 9.10 1.01
N PRO A 216 1.24 8.73 1.98
CA PRO A 216 2.22 9.65 2.54
C PRO A 216 3.22 10.07 1.48
N THR A 217 3.53 11.36 1.43
CA THR A 217 4.54 11.96 0.56
C THR A 217 5.51 12.79 1.38
N PHE A 218 6.70 13.04 0.85
CA PHE A 218 7.80 13.65 1.59
C PHE A 218 8.55 14.63 0.69
N ASP A 219 8.83 15.83 1.21
CA ASP A 219 9.67 16.83 0.57
C ASP A 219 11.10 16.72 1.12
N GLY A 220 12.11 16.53 0.27
CA GLY A 220 13.48 16.40 0.75
C GLY A 220 14.48 15.88 -0.27
N ILE A 221 15.45 15.12 0.25
CA ILE A 221 16.50 14.49 -0.54
C ILE A 221 16.59 13.01 -0.22
N ARG A 222 16.94 12.21 -1.23
CA ARG A 222 17.18 10.78 -1.10
C ARG A 222 18.36 10.36 -1.97
N LEU A 223 19.18 9.45 -1.45
CA LEU A 223 20.20 8.72 -2.20
C LEU A 223 19.86 7.23 -2.16
N VAL A 224 19.78 6.62 -3.32
CA VAL A 224 19.58 5.17 -3.47
C VAL A 224 20.79 4.62 -4.22
N VAL A 225 21.50 3.65 -3.64
CA VAL A 225 22.63 2.95 -4.26
C VAL A 225 22.23 1.50 -4.48
N GLY A 226 22.41 0.99 -5.69
CA GLY A 226 21.91 -0.32 -6.08
C GLY A 226 20.40 -0.33 -6.34
N ASN A 227 19.86 -1.50 -6.55
CA ASN A 227 18.42 -1.74 -6.75
C ASN A 227 18.01 -3.08 -6.14
N GLU A 228 16.72 -3.40 -6.17
CA GLU A 228 16.17 -4.65 -5.59
C GLU A 228 16.71 -5.95 -6.23
N GLN A 229 17.33 -5.87 -7.40
CA GLN A 229 17.88 -7.04 -8.13
C GLN A 229 19.35 -7.25 -7.84
N GLU A 230 20.00 -6.25 -7.25
CA GLU A 230 21.42 -6.29 -6.93
C GLU A 230 21.65 -6.97 -5.57
N LYS A 231 22.89 -7.44 -5.36
CA LYS A 231 23.26 -8.16 -4.13
C LYS A 231 23.10 -7.28 -2.88
N TRP A 232 23.44 -6.00 -3.02
CA TRP A 232 23.34 -5.00 -1.95
C TRP A 232 22.62 -3.77 -2.45
N GLY A 233 21.83 -3.17 -1.57
CA GLY A 233 21.20 -1.88 -1.78
C GLY A 233 21.34 -1.01 -0.53
N LEU A 234 21.40 0.29 -0.73
CA LEU A 234 21.39 1.31 0.32
C LEU A 234 20.43 2.41 -0.08
N GLN A 235 19.55 2.79 0.84
CA GLN A 235 18.74 4.00 0.73
C GLN A 235 19.02 4.88 1.95
N VAL A 236 19.29 6.17 1.73
CA VAL A 236 19.42 7.19 2.78
C VAL A 236 18.58 8.38 2.41
N PHE A 237 17.84 8.95 3.35
CA PHE A 237 17.00 10.11 3.10
C PHE A 237 16.91 11.07 4.28
N GLY A 238 16.66 12.34 3.95
CA GLY A 238 16.32 13.38 4.91
C GLY A 238 15.17 14.21 4.36
N THR A 239 14.05 14.28 5.08
CA THR A 239 12.79 14.79 4.53
C THR A 239 11.94 15.51 5.55
N ARG A 240 10.92 16.21 5.05
CA ARG A 240 9.76 16.69 5.79
C ARG A 240 8.51 15.99 5.27
N PRO A 241 7.71 15.36 6.15
CA PRO A 241 6.42 14.81 5.75
C PRO A 241 5.49 15.91 5.23
N VAL A 242 4.70 15.58 4.23
CA VAL A 242 3.72 16.48 3.64
C VAL A 242 2.40 16.38 4.39
N ASN A 243 1.86 17.51 4.83
CA ASN A 243 0.54 17.61 5.42
C ASN A 243 -0.51 17.72 4.32
N ARG A 244 -1.54 16.89 4.41
CA ARG A 244 -2.62 16.83 3.42
C ARG A 244 -3.75 17.79 3.77
N GLU A 245 -4.16 18.56 2.77
CA GLU A 245 -5.28 19.47 2.84
C GLU A 245 -6.36 19.04 1.83
N PRO A 246 -7.59 18.72 2.26
CA PRO A 246 -8.60 18.12 1.38
C PRO A 246 -8.91 18.92 0.12
N THR A 247 -8.82 20.24 0.19
CA THR A 247 -9.29 21.17 -0.86
C THR A 247 -8.23 22.19 -1.30
N HIS A 248 -7.05 22.18 -0.70
CA HIS A 248 -5.94 23.05 -1.01
C HIS A 248 -4.70 22.22 -1.30
N MET A 249 -3.69 22.82 -1.91
CA MET A 249 -2.44 22.15 -2.18
C MET A 249 -1.72 21.78 -0.88
N ASP A 250 -1.16 20.60 -0.87
CA ASP A 250 -0.40 20.05 0.24
C ASP A 250 0.96 20.73 0.41
N TRP A 251 1.35 21.01 1.64
CA TRP A 251 2.67 21.52 1.99
C TRP A 251 3.34 20.70 3.08
N ASN A 252 4.64 20.86 3.24
CA ASN A 252 5.35 20.12 4.27
C ASN A 252 4.92 20.55 5.69
N THR A 253 4.90 19.59 6.59
CA THR A 253 4.55 19.82 7.99
C THR A 253 5.63 20.66 8.67
N PRO A 254 5.31 21.85 9.22
CA PRO A 254 6.28 22.68 9.92
C PRO A 254 6.94 21.93 11.07
N GLU A 255 8.23 22.21 11.32
CA GLU A 255 8.99 21.64 12.46
C GLU A 255 8.99 20.12 12.55
N THR A 256 8.65 19.42 11.47
CA THR A 256 8.68 17.96 11.44
C THR A 256 9.76 17.51 10.45
N TYR A 257 10.67 16.67 10.95
CA TYR A 257 11.76 16.09 10.18
C TYR A 257 11.68 14.57 10.28
N PHE A 258 11.84 13.92 9.13
CA PHE A 258 11.86 12.48 9.04
C PHE A 258 13.04 12.04 8.20
N SER A 259 13.92 11.24 8.78
CA SER A 259 15.12 10.75 8.12
C SER A 259 15.29 9.26 8.35
N GLY A 260 16.10 8.64 7.54
CA GLY A 260 16.37 7.23 7.71
C GLY A 260 17.40 6.66 6.75
N LEU A 261 17.74 5.42 7.05
CA LEU A 261 18.53 4.59 6.16
C LEU A 261 17.91 3.19 6.07
N GLN A 262 18.10 2.54 4.93
CA GLN A 262 17.79 1.12 4.72
C GLN A 262 18.96 0.47 4.00
N ILE A 263 19.34 -0.71 4.47
CA ILE A 263 20.32 -1.59 3.82
C ILE A 263 19.60 -2.87 3.44
N THR A 264 19.83 -3.34 2.22
CA THR A 264 19.26 -4.60 1.73
C THR A 264 20.37 -5.53 1.28
N ASN A 265 20.21 -6.82 1.56
CA ASN A 265 21.10 -7.87 1.04
C ASN A 265 20.25 -8.97 0.39
N ARG A 266 20.60 -9.33 -0.85
CA ARG A 266 19.92 -10.35 -1.67
C ARG A 266 20.85 -11.50 -2.08
N ASP A 267 22.03 -11.60 -1.46
CA ASP A 267 23.09 -12.57 -1.78
C ASP A 267 23.22 -13.69 -0.73
N LEU A 268 22.42 -13.65 0.33
CA LEU A 268 22.41 -14.75 1.30
C LEU A 268 21.80 -16.00 0.64
N PRO A 269 22.39 -17.18 0.79
CA PRO A 269 21.98 -18.39 0.06
C PRO A 269 20.59 -18.91 0.47
N TRP A 270 20.09 -18.51 1.65
CA TRP A 270 18.86 -19.02 2.25
C TRP A 270 17.85 -17.92 2.58
N ALA A 271 18.21 -16.64 2.48
CA ALA A 271 17.34 -15.53 2.82
C ALA A 271 17.66 -14.26 2.06
N ASN A 272 16.70 -13.36 2.02
CA ASN A 272 16.91 -11.93 1.78
C ASN A 272 16.88 -11.22 3.14
N PHE A 273 17.64 -10.15 3.26
CA PHE A 273 17.75 -9.39 4.51
C PHE A 273 17.58 -7.90 4.23
N ASP A 274 16.77 -7.24 5.08
CA ASP A 274 16.63 -5.79 5.15
C ASP A 274 16.92 -5.34 6.58
N TYR A 275 17.67 -4.26 6.71
CA TYR A 275 17.83 -3.51 7.96
C TYR A 275 17.44 -2.07 7.70
N TYR A 276 16.78 -1.43 8.65
CA TYR A 276 16.47 -0.01 8.55
C TYR A 276 16.54 0.69 9.91
N PHE A 277 16.87 1.97 9.85
CA PHE A 277 16.82 2.91 10.97
C PHE A 277 16.06 4.15 10.52
N LEU A 278 15.06 4.55 11.28
CA LEU A 278 14.17 5.68 11.00
C LEU A 278 14.15 6.62 12.21
N GLN A 279 14.24 7.92 11.96
CA GLN A 279 14.19 8.96 12.97
C GLN A 279 13.08 9.96 12.63
N LEU A 280 12.12 10.10 13.55
CA LEU A 280 11.08 11.13 13.51
C LEU A 280 11.34 12.17 14.60
N ASN A 281 11.45 13.45 14.21
CA ASN A 281 11.49 14.60 15.10
C ASN A 281 10.31 15.52 14.78
N GLU A 282 9.40 15.69 15.72
CA GLU A 282 8.18 16.46 15.56
C GLU A 282 8.11 17.53 16.65
N GLY A 283 8.37 18.78 16.26
CA GLY A 283 8.35 19.93 17.14
C GLY A 283 6.95 20.51 17.38
N ASN A 284 5.95 20.06 16.60
CA ASN A 284 4.60 20.59 16.67
C ASN A 284 3.89 20.24 17.98
N LYS A 285 2.88 21.05 18.32
CA LYS A 285 2.21 21.00 19.62
C LYS A 285 1.28 19.79 19.81
N LEU A 286 0.91 19.09 18.74
CA LEU A 286 -0.14 18.06 18.82
C LEU A 286 0.38 16.72 19.35
N ARG A 287 1.47 16.18 18.81
CA ARG A 287 2.00 14.87 19.20
C ARG A 287 3.41 14.94 19.77
N LYS A 288 4.22 15.90 19.36
CA LYS A 288 5.58 16.16 19.86
C LYS A 288 6.39 14.86 20.03
N ARG A 289 6.52 14.12 18.94
CA ARG A 289 7.24 12.84 18.91
C ARG A 289 8.70 13.05 18.60
N ASN A 290 9.57 12.41 19.36
CA ASN A 290 10.98 12.26 19.03
C ASN A 290 11.30 10.77 19.14
N LEU A 291 11.18 10.06 18.03
CA LEU A 291 11.18 8.60 17.98
C LEU A 291 12.26 8.09 17.03
N SER A 292 13.11 7.22 17.55
CA SER A 292 14.03 6.39 16.78
C SER A 292 13.44 4.99 16.64
N THR A 293 13.39 4.47 15.43
CA THR A 293 12.89 3.13 15.15
C THR A 293 13.94 2.35 14.38
N THR A 294 14.35 1.19 14.88
CA THR A 294 15.22 0.26 14.19
C THR A 294 14.47 -1.03 13.91
N GLY A 295 14.70 -1.63 12.76
CA GLY A 295 14.08 -2.89 12.41
C GLY A 295 14.91 -3.72 11.46
N PHE A 296 14.65 -5.00 11.46
CA PHE A 296 15.23 -5.94 10.51
C PHE A 296 14.15 -6.90 9.98
N ARG A 297 14.32 -7.30 8.75
CA ARG A 297 13.46 -8.25 8.06
C ARG A 297 14.32 -9.34 7.42
N LEU A 298 13.91 -10.59 7.60
CA LEU A 298 14.52 -11.77 7.02
C LEU A 298 13.43 -12.57 6.29
N PHE A 299 13.62 -12.89 5.02
CA PHE A 299 12.57 -13.55 4.26
C PHE A 299 13.11 -14.42 3.13
N ALA A 300 12.40 -15.49 2.84
CA ALA A 300 12.57 -16.31 1.65
C ALA A 300 11.38 -16.09 0.70
N LYS A 301 11.67 -15.95 -0.60
CA LYS A 301 10.60 -15.78 -1.60
C LYS A 301 9.85 -17.10 -1.82
N PRO A 302 8.50 -17.06 -2.04
CA PRO A 302 7.74 -18.24 -2.35
C PRO A 302 8.21 -18.92 -3.66
N VAL A 303 8.42 -20.21 -3.59
CA VAL A 303 8.77 -21.06 -4.72
C VAL A 303 7.88 -22.30 -4.70
N ALA A 304 7.34 -22.69 -5.84
CA ALA A 304 6.46 -23.86 -5.95
C ALA A 304 7.15 -25.13 -5.45
N GLY A 305 6.50 -25.82 -4.50
CA GLY A 305 7.01 -27.01 -3.84
C GLY A 305 7.97 -26.75 -2.69
N GLN A 306 8.09 -25.51 -2.23
CA GLN A 306 8.98 -25.13 -1.14
C GLN A 306 8.27 -24.36 -0.04
N VAL A 307 8.87 -24.38 1.14
CA VAL A 307 8.50 -23.51 2.28
C VAL A 307 9.16 -22.16 2.06
N ASP A 308 8.42 -21.11 2.31
CA ASP A 308 8.88 -19.74 2.42
C ASP A 308 8.56 -19.18 3.81
N TYR A 309 9.22 -18.07 4.16
CA TYR A 309 9.00 -17.43 5.44
C TYR A 309 9.33 -15.93 5.38
N GLU A 310 8.75 -15.20 6.31
CA GLU A 310 9.11 -13.81 6.60
C GLU A 310 9.10 -13.60 8.12
N ILE A 311 10.13 -12.93 8.63
CA ILE A 311 10.22 -12.47 10.01
C ILE A 311 10.65 -11.01 9.96
N GLU A 312 9.88 -10.13 10.59
CA GLU A 312 10.24 -8.72 10.74
C GLU A 312 10.08 -8.30 12.19
N SER A 313 11.11 -7.66 12.75
CA SER A 313 11.11 -7.16 14.14
C SER A 313 11.52 -5.71 14.16
N MET A 314 10.77 -4.91 14.90
CA MET A 314 10.91 -3.47 14.99
C MET A 314 10.95 -3.04 16.47
N TYR A 315 11.89 -2.16 16.79
CA TYR A 315 12.05 -1.58 18.13
C TYR A 315 12.05 -0.07 18.02
N GLN A 316 11.28 0.57 18.89
CA GLN A 316 11.08 2.01 18.88
C GLN A 316 11.38 2.59 20.26
N PHE A 317 12.15 3.66 20.31
CA PHE A 317 12.59 4.33 21.52
C PHE A 317 12.66 5.85 21.32
N GLY A 318 12.59 6.58 22.44
CA GLY A 318 12.58 8.04 22.43
C GLY A 318 11.55 8.62 23.38
N ASP A 319 10.79 9.60 22.93
CA ASP A 319 9.71 10.19 23.71
C ASP A 319 8.53 10.69 22.85
N THR A 320 7.35 10.71 23.45
CA THR A 320 6.13 11.31 22.91
C THR A 320 5.51 12.17 24.01
N GLN A 321 5.31 13.48 23.76
CA GLN A 321 4.82 14.44 24.75
C GLN A 321 5.58 14.38 26.07
N ASN A 322 6.92 14.30 26.02
CA ASN A 322 7.85 14.14 27.13
C ASN A 322 7.71 12.81 27.92
N THR A 323 6.91 11.87 27.43
CA THR A 323 6.82 10.53 28.00
C THR A 323 7.80 9.60 27.29
N LYS A 324 8.67 8.92 28.06
CA LYS A 324 9.62 7.95 27.49
C LYS A 324 8.91 6.78 26.88
N VAL A 325 9.33 6.44 25.66
CA VAL A 325 8.81 5.34 24.85
C VAL A 325 9.86 4.25 24.75
N PHE A 326 9.44 3.01 24.99
CA PHE A 326 10.08 1.80 24.52
C PHE A 326 8.97 0.86 24.06
N ALA A 327 8.88 0.66 22.78
CA ALA A 327 7.82 -0.13 22.15
C ALA A 327 8.41 -1.06 21.09
N HIS A 328 7.75 -2.16 20.79
CA HIS A 328 8.23 -3.10 19.78
C HIS A 328 7.07 -3.75 19.03
N ARG A 329 7.37 -4.21 17.82
CA ARG A 329 6.45 -4.92 16.96
C ARG A 329 7.15 -6.07 16.25
N HIS A 330 6.46 -7.19 16.12
CA HIS A 330 6.95 -8.40 15.47
C HIS A 330 5.91 -8.93 14.50
N HIS A 331 6.36 -9.34 13.33
CA HIS A 331 5.58 -10.03 12.32
C HIS A 331 6.27 -11.33 11.94
N GLY A 332 5.50 -12.38 11.71
CA GLY A 332 5.99 -13.67 11.23
C GLY A 332 5.02 -14.31 10.25
N GLU A 333 5.55 -14.83 9.16
CA GLU A 333 4.85 -15.68 8.20
C GLU A 333 5.64 -16.95 7.94
N ILE A 334 4.93 -18.09 7.80
CA ILE A 334 5.47 -19.33 7.23
C ILE A 334 4.48 -19.78 6.18
N GLY A 335 4.94 -19.92 4.95
CA GLY A 335 4.14 -20.29 3.79
C GLY A 335 4.61 -21.56 3.12
N TYR A 336 3.70 -22.22 2.42
CA TYR A 336 4.00 -23.31 1.51
C TYR A 336 3.23 -23.14 0.20
N SER A 337 3.98 -23.11 -0.91
CA SER A 337 3.41 -23.03 -2.25
C SER A 337 3.35 -24.41 -2.87
N PHE A 338 2.14 -24.91 -3.14
CA PHE A 338 1.94 -26.24 -3.71
C PHE A 338 2.37 -26.28 -5.19
N LYS A 339 3.04 -27.37 -5.58
CA LYS A 339 3.41 -27.63 -6.98
C LYS A 339 2.24 -28.29 -7.72
N THR A 340 1.22 -27.48 -8.05
CA THR A 340 -0.02 -27.91 -8.69
C THR A 340 -0.23 -27.14 -10.01
N ALA A 341 -1.10 -27.65 -10.88
CA ALA A 341 -1.48 -26.97 -12.14
C ALA A 341 -2.16 -25.61 -11.87
N MET A 342 -2.92 -25.52 -10.78
CA MET A 342 -3.52 -24.28 -10.28
C MET A 342 -2.79 -23.87 -9.00
N PRO A 343 -1.97 -22.79 -9.04
CA PRO A 343 -1.18 -22.37 -7.89
C PRO A 343 -2.02 -22.15 -6.63
N LEU A 344 -1.60 -22.78 -5.54
CA LEU A 344 -2.16 -22.65 -4.20
C LEU A 344 -1.01 -22.36 -3.23
N ARG A 345 -1.15 -21.33 -2.40
CA ARG A 345 -0.22 -21.05 -1.30
C ARG A 345 -1.02 -20.96 0.01
N LEU A 346 -0.55 -21.68 1.03
CA LEU A 346 -1.07 -21.57 2.40
C LEU A 346 -0.03 -20.90 3.28
N VAL A 347 -0.48 -20.02 4.16
CA VAL A 347 0.36 -19.23 5.06
C VAL A 347 -0.20 -19.26 6.48
N TYR A 348 0.67 -19.51 7.45
CA TYR A 348 0.44 -19.19 8.86
C TYR A 348 0.98 -17.80 9.17
N LEU A 349 0.25 -17.02 9.96
CA LEU A 349 0.51 -15.61 10.26
C LEU A 349 0.55 -15.39 11.77
N PHE A 350 1.55 -14.62 12.20
CA PHE A 350 1.71 -14.16 13.58
C PHE A 350 1.97 -12.66 13.60
N ASP A 351 1.32 -11.92 14.49
CA ASP A 351 1.62 -10.51 14.74
C ASP A 351 1.54 -10.17 16.23
N PHE A 352 2.48 -9.37 16.68
CA PHE A 352 2.49 -8.75 17.98
C PHE A 352 2.93 -7.29 17.89
N SER A 353 2.21 -6.41 18.56
CA SER A 353 2.60 -5.00 18.72
C SER A 353 2.36 -4.58 20.15
N SER A 354 3.40 -4.11 20.84
CA SER A 354 3.33 -3.73 22.25
C SER A 354 2.30 -2.62 22.47
N GLY A 355 1.62 -2.69 23.62
CA GLY A 355 0.62 -1.75 24.07
C GLY A 355 0.87 -1.28 25.51
N SER A 356 0.34 -0.12 25.84
CA SER A 356 0.42 0.48 27.17
C SER A 356 -0.92 1.11 27.57
N GLN A 357 -1.17 1.25 28.86
CA GLN A 357 -2.28 2.05 29.38
C GLN A 357 -2.12 3.54 28.99
N ASP A 358 -0.89 4.04 29.00
CA ASP A 358 -0.56 5.36 28.46
C ASP A 358 -0.42 5.27 26.93
N PRO A 359 -1.30 5.92 26.15
CA PRO A 359 -1.28 5.86 24.70
C PRO A 359 0.02 6.42 24.08
N ASN A 360 0.74 7.30 24.81
CA ASN A 360 2.01 7.85 24.33
C ASN A 360 3.14 6.82 24.31
N LYS A 361 2.99 5.70 25.02
CA LYS A 361 3.97 4.61 25.08
C LYS A 361 3.68 3.47 24.10
N ASN A 362 2.60 3.56 23.34
CA ASN A 362 2.28 2.56 22.33
C ASN A 362 3.28 2.62 21.18
N PHE A 363 3.43 1.49 20.49
CA PHE A 363 4.20 1.44 19.25
C PHE A 363 3.56 2.37 18.21
N ASP A 364 4.33 3.29 17.63
CA ASP A 364 3.88 4.20 16.57
C ASP A 364 4.20 3.63 15.19
N ILE A 365 3.20 3.53 14.33
CA ILE A 365 3.36 2.98 12.98
C ILE A 365 3.97 3.96 11.97
N LEU A 366 4.30 5.16 12.42
CA LEU A 366 4.87 6.23 11.58
C LEU A 366 3.98 6.53 10.36
N TYR A 367 4.44 6.15 9.16
CA TYR A 367 3.79 6.39 7.88
C TYR A 367 3.43 5.08 7.17
N ALA A 368 3.05 4.06 7.97
CA ALA A 368 2.69 2.74 7.46
C ALA A 368 1.50 2.78 6.50
N LYS A 369 1.44 1.78 5.64
CA LYS A 369 0.27 1.51 4.81
C LYS A 369 -0.77 0.67 5.55
N ARG A 370 -2.00 0.73 5.03
CA ARG A 370 -3.02 -0.27 5.35
C ARG A 370 -2.58 -1.61 4.77
N ARG A 371 -2.49 -2.63 5.59
CA ARG A 371 -1.93 -3.93 5.24
C ARG A 371 -3.00 -4.97 5.00
N VAL A 372 -2.90 -5.64 3.85
CA VAL A 372 -3.77 -6.77 3.49
C VAL A 372 -3.42 -8.06 4.25
N GLU A 373 -2.31 -8.12 4.93
CA GLU A 373 -1.97 -9.24 5.84
C GLU A 373 -2.94 -9.37 7.02
N TYR A 374 -3.67 -8.28 7.34
CA TYR A 374 -4.77 -8.30 8.31
C TYR A 374 -6.11 -8.61 7.65
N GLY A 375 -6.10 -9.30 6.55
CA GLY A 375 -7.21 -9.72 5.74
C GLY A 375 -7.23 -9.04 4.37
N PRO A 376 -7.84 -9.67 3.36
CA PRO A 376 -7.92 -9.14 2.00
C PRO A 376 -8.54 -7.75 1.92
N THR A 377 -9.50 -7.46 2.80
CA THR A 377 -10.15 -6.15 2.88
C THR A 377 -9.31 -5.12 3.62
N GLY A 378 -8.28 -5.55 4.35
CA GLY A 378 -7.48 -4.71 5.21
C GLY A 378 -8.27 -3.99 6.28
N MET A 379 -9.45 -4.50 6.66
CA MET A 379 -10.37 -3.80 7.54
C MET A 379 -9.78 -3.52 8.91
N PHE A 380 -9.06 -4.47 9.49
CA PHE A 380 -8.31 -4.24 10.73
C PHE A 380 -7.01 -3.46 10.52
N GLY A 381 -6.45 -3.41 9.33
CA GLY A 381 -5.16 -2.80 9.05
C GLY A 381 -4.98 -1.37 9.56
N PRO A 382 -5.95 -0.44 9.39
CA PRO A 382 -5.83 0.92 9.93
C PRO A 382 -6.12 1.03 11.42
N TRP A 383 -6.77 0.02 12.02
CA TRP A 383 -7.24 0.05 13.40
C TRP A 383 -6.29 -0.68 14.36
N PHE A 384 -5.30 -1.41 13.83
CA PHE A 384 -4.38 -2.27 14.60
C PHE A 384 -2.90 -1.96 14.44
N PRO A 385 -2.49 -0.71 14.51
CA PRO A 385 -1.05 -0.48 14.44
C PRO A 385 -0.33 -0.80 15.75
N SER A 386 -1.02 -0.80 16.88
CA SER A 386 -0.42 -0.91 18.22
C SER A 386 -1.35 -1.64 19.17
N ASN A 387 -0.80 -2.12 20.29
CA ASN A 387 -1.54 -2.86 21.30
C ASN A 387 -2.28 -4.07 20.71
N LEU A 388 -1.60 -4.83 19.85
CA LEU A 388 -2.17 -5.96 19.12
C LEU A 388 -1.44 -7.25 19.41
N PHE A 389 -2.18 -8.32 19.59
CA PHE A 389 -1.68 -9.69 19.62
C PHE A 389 -2.57 -10.57 18.72
N SER A 390 -2.00 -11.13 17.68
CA SER A 390 -2.65 -12.06 16.76
C SER A 390 -1.75 -13.29 16.57
N PRO A 391 -1.80 -14.24 17.51
CA PRO A 391 -0.91 -15.41 17.49
C PRO A 391 -1.31 -16.43 16.43
N VAL A 392 -2.56 -16.40 15.95
CA VAL A 392 -3.09 -17.39 15.02
C VAL A 392 -3.78 -16.69 13.86
N GLY A 393 -3.19 -16.87 12.68
CA GLY A 393 -3.77 -16.46 11.42
C GLY A 393 -3.44 -17.45 10.32
N PHE A 394 -4.38 -17.66 9.40
CA PHE A 394 -4.17 -18.47 8.22
C PHE A 394 -4.64 -17.71 6.98
N ARG A 395 -3.89 -17.80 5.91
CA ARG A 395 -4.24 -17.25 4.61
C ARG A 395 -4.04 -18.30 3.53
N ALA A 396 -5.02 -18.44 2.65
CA ALA A 396 -4.95 -19.22 1.43
C ALA A 396 -5.04 -18.28 0.24
N THR A 397 -4.10 -18.41 -0.70
CA THR A 397 -4.14 -17.72 -2.00
C THR A 397 -4.20 -18.78 -3.09
N PHE A 398 -5.20 -18.68 -3.96
CA PHE A 398 -5.46 -19.62 -5.04
C PHE A 398 -5.58 -18.86 -6.37
N ILE A 399 -4.90 -19.34 -7.40
CA ILE A 399 -4.88 -18.74 -8.75
C ILE A 399 -5.41 -19.77 -9.75
N PRO A 400 -6.75 -19.90 -9.91
CA PRO A 400 -7.34 -20.90 -10.81
C PRO A 400 -7.05 -20.59 -12.28
N ARG A 401 -6.81 -19.33 -12.60
CA ARG A 401 -6.44 -18.84 -13.92
C ARG A 401 -5.44 -17.70 -13.79
N PRO A 402 -4.58 -17.44 -14.79
CA PRO A 402 -3.58 -16.37 -14.73
C PRO A 402 -4.15 -14.96 -14.51
N ASP A 403 -5.42 -14.76 -14.80
CA ASP A 403 -6.15 -13.49 -14.69
C ASP A 403 -7.12 -13.44 -13.49
N VAL A 404 -7.21 -14.52 -12.69
CA VAL A 404 -8.11 -14.61 -11.52
C VAL A 404 -7.33 -15.03 -10.29
N ARG A 405 -7.54 -14.31 -9.20
CA ARG A 405 -7.03 -14.63 -7.88
C ARG A 405 -8.16 -14.71 -6.86
N LEU A 406 -8.11 -15.73 -6.06
CA LEU A 406 -8.93 -15.89 -4.86
C LEU A 406 -8.04 -15.82 -3.64
N MET A 407 -8.43 -15.08 -2.62
CA MET A 407 -7.77 -15.07 -1.33
C MET A 407 -8.80 -15.21 -0.22
N MET A 408 -8.47 -16.04 0.77
CA MET A 408 -9.24 -16.21 1.98
C MET A 408 -8.30 -16.18 3.17
N SER A 409 -8.69 -15.50 4.25
CA SER A 409 -7.94 -15.55 5.50
C SER A 409 -8.87 -15.63 6.70
N HIS A 410 -8.36 -16.24 7.77
CA HIS A 410 -8.96 -16.25 9.09
C HIS A 410 -7.91 -15.84 10.11
N ARG A 411 -8.27 -14.92 11.00
CA ARG A 411 -7.36 -14.46 12.07
C ARG A 411 -8.13 -14.22 13.36
N ALA A 412 -7.46 -14.49 14.49
CA ALA A 412 -7.95 -14.16 15.82
C ALA A 412 -7.11 -13.01 16.41
N TYR A 413 -7.78 -12.10 17.14
CA TYR A 413 -7.18 -10.85 17.61
C TYR A 413 -7.42 -10.60 19.10
N TRP A 414 -6.38 -10.16 19.78
CA TRP A 414 -6.38 -9.74 21.18
C TRP A 414 -5.68 -8.39 21.34
N LEU A 415 -6.00 -7.67 22.39
CA LEU A 415 -5.12 -6.61 22.88
C LEU A 415 -3.87 -7.23 23.51
N ALA A 416 -2.69 -6.65 23.26
CA ALA A 416 -1.45 -7.05 23.92
C ALA A 416 -1.42 -6.59 25.40
N ASN A 417 -2.08 -5.48 25.70
CA ASN A 417 -2.26 -4.94 27.04
C ASN A 417 -3.74 -4.64 27.30
N LYS A 418 -4.34 -5.30 28.29
CA LYS A 418 -5.76 -5.17 28.64
C LYS A 418 -6.20 -3.80 29.14
N HIS A 419 -5.28 -2.99 29.68
CA HIS A 419 -5.53 -1.63 30.14
C HIS A 419 -5.31 -0.57 29.06
N GLY A 420 -4.70 -0.97 27.94
CA GLY A 420 -4.41 -0.10 26.80
C GLY A 420 -5.62 0.10 25.90
N ALA A 421 -5.62 1.19 25.15
CA ALA A 421 -6.65 1.46 24.15
C ALA A 421 -6.61 0.44 23.02
N TYR A 422 -7.78 0.09 22.50
CA TYR A 422 -7.93 -0.45 21.15
C TYR A 422 -7.72 0.71 20.18
N VAL A 423 -6.49 0.83 19.69
CA VAL A 423 -6.03 2.01 18.98
C VAL A 423 -6.88 2.31 17.73
N GLY A 424 -7.30 3.56 17.59
CA GLY A 424 -8.13 4.02 16.47
C GLY A 424 -9.64 3.78 16.63
N SER A 425 -10.07 2.92 17.55
CA SER A 425 -11.49 2.67 17.80
C SER A 425 -12.14 3.68 18.75
N GLY A 426 -11.35 4.38 19.57
CA GLY A 426 -11.82 5.23 20.66
C GLY A 426 -12.27 4.45 21.90
N LEU A 427 -12.01 3.13 21.96
CA LEU A 427 -12.36 2.26 23.07
C LEU A 427 -11.12 1.98 23.95
N GLN A 428 -11.33 2.04 25.25
CA GLN A 428 -10.33 1.65 26.25
C GLN A 428 -11.04 1.20 27.55
N ASP A 429 -10.54 0.16 28.17
CA ASP A 429 -10.92 -0.21 29.53
C ASP A 429 -9.71 -0.07 30.47
N PRO A 430 -9.57 1.07 31.19
CA PRO A 430 -8.49 1.26 32.14
C PRO A 430 -8.47 0.25 33.29
N THR A 431 -9.62 -0.38 33.61
CA THR A 431 -9.75 -1.36 34.67
C THR A 431 -9.28 -2.76 34.25
N GLY A 432 -9.27 -3.03 32.93
CA GLY A 432 -8.92 -4.33 32.34
C GLY A 432 -9.96 -5.44 32.57
N GLN A 433 -11.19 -5.09 33.01
CA GLN A 433 -12.27 -6.06 33.24
C GLN A 433 -12.91 -6.55 31.94
N ALA A 434 -12.81 -5.78 30.86
CA ALA A 434 -13.28 -6.18 29.54
C ALA A 434 -12.44 -7.32 28.91
N GLY A 435 -11.27 -7.62 29.50
CA GLY A 435 -10.35 -8.61 28.94
C GLY A 435 -9.58 -8.12 27.72
N THR A 436 -9.18 -9.04 26.85
CA THR A 436 -8.34 -8.72 25.70
C THR A 436 -8.88 -9.24 24.38
N PHE A 437 -9.79 -10.20 24.37
CA PHE A 437 -10.25 -10.87 23.15
C PHE A 437 -11.14 -9.96 22.32
N LEU A 438 -10.64 -9.53 21.17
CA LEU A 438 -11.34 -8.66 20.22
C LEU A 438 -12.21 -9.43 19.24
N GLY A 439 -11.88 -10.69 18.98
CA GLY A 439 -12.68 -11.53 18.12
C GLY A 439 -11.91 -12.22 17.01
N ASN A 440 -12.67 -12.86 16.13
CA ASN A 440 -12.18 -13.54 14.94
C ASN A 440 -12.61 -12.77 13.69
N MET A 441 -11.77 -12.76 12.67
CA MET A 441 -12.09 -12.17 11.37
C MET A 441 -11.94 -13.22 10.28
N LEU A 442 -12.97 -13.36 9.47
CA LEU A 442 -12.95 -14.12 8.23
C LEU A 442 -12.99 -13.14 7.06
N ASP A 443 -12.05 -13.28 6.13
CA ASP A 443 -11.97 -12.45 4.93
C ASP A 443 -11.94 -13.30 3.68
N ILE A 444 -12.55 -12.79 2.62
CA ILE A 444 -12.46 -13.35 1.27
C ILE A 444 -12.34 -12.22 0.24
N SER A 445 -11.51 -12.41 -0.77
CA SER A 445 -11.49 -11.50 -1.93
C SER A 445 -11.28 -12.25 -3.24
N VAL A 446 -11.78 -11.65 -4.30
CA VAL A 446 -11.64 -12.09 -5.69
C VAL A 446 -11.11 -10.93 -6.50
N GLY A 447 -9.93 -11.11 -7.10
CA GLY A 447 -9.36 -10.18 -8.08
C GLY A 447 -9.45 -10.78 -9.48
N TRP A 448 -9.83 -9.97 -10.47
CA TRP A 448 -9.90 -10.35 -11.87
C TRP A 448 -9.33 -9.26 -12.78
N ALA A 449 -8.31 -9.61 -13.57
CA ALA A 449 -7.70 -8.75 -14.57
C ALA A 449 -7.89 -9.36 -15.97
N PRO A 450 -9.04 -9.12 -16.61
CA PRO A 450 -9.40 -9.75 -17.89
C PRO A 450 -8.34 -9.51 -18.96
N GLN A 451 -8.08 -10.53 -19.78
CA GLN A 451 -7.13 -10.46 -20.89
C GLN A 451 -7.80 -10.13 -22.23
N TRP A 452 -9.12 -9.87 -22.23
CA TRP A 452 -9.86 -9.49 -23.43
C TRP A 452 -9.40 -8.13 -23.94
N SER A 453 -9.28 -7.97 -25.24
CA SER A 453 -8.68 -6.77 -25.87
C SER A 453 -9.29 -5.44 -25.40
N TYR A 454 -10.59 -5.41 -25.15
CA TYR A 454 -11.33 -4.22 -24.68
C TYR A 454 -11.31 -4.01 -23.16
N LEU A 455 -10.97 -5.04 -22.37
CA LEU A 455 -10.90 -4.95 -20.90
C LEU A 455 -9.49 -5.13 -20.32
N LYS A 456 -8.46 -5.38 -21.13
CA LYS A 456 -7.09 -5.69 -20.68
C LYS A 456 -6.43 -4.58 -19.83
N ARG A 457 -7.03 -3.39 -19.80
CA ARG A 457 -6.60 -2.23 -19.01
C ARG A 457 -7.39 -2.06 -17.73
N MET A 458 -8.32 -2.97 -17.46
CA MET A 458 -9.17 -2.94 -16.28
C MET A 458 -8.78 -4.04 -15.32
N SER A 459 -8.95 -3.78 -14.05
CA SER A 459 -8.99 -4.80 -13.02
C SER A 459 -10.20 -4.60 -12.11
N PHE A 460 -10.75 -5.71 -11.67
CA PHE A 460 -11.91 -5.76 -10.79
C PHE A 460 -11.49 -6.49 -9.51
N ASP A 461 -11.90 -5.95 -8.37
CA ASP A 461 -11.66 -6.59 -7.08
C ASP A 461 -12.92 -6.49 -6.22
N ILE A 462 -13.30 -7.59 -5.60
CA ILE A 462 -14.41 -7.69 -4.68
C ILE A 462 -13.92 -8.37 -3.42
N GLY A 463 -14.24 -7.82 -2.26
CA GLY A 463 -13.90 -8.42 -0.99
C GLY A 463 -14.99 -8.29 0.04
N TYR A 464 -14.99 -9.23 0.98
CA TYR A 464 -15.89 -9.28 2.12
C TYR A 464 -15.16 -9.72 3.36
N SER A 465 -15.43 -9.07 4.49
CA SER A 465 -14.96 -9.44 5.82
C SER A 465 -16.14 -9.58 6.77
N HIS A 466 -16.07 -10.59 7.62
CA HIS A 466 -16.95 -10.77 8.77
C HIS A 466 -16.12 -10.84 10.05
N ILE A 467 -16.49 -10.02 11.04
CA ILE A 467 -15.82 -9.96 12.33
C ILE A 467 -16.79 -10.45 13.38
N PHE A 468 -16.53 -11.65 13.91
CA PHE A 468 -17.17 -12.17 15.11
C PHE A 468 -16.58 -11.43 16.31
N LYS A 469 -17.35 -10.52 16.89
CA LYS A 469 -16.88 -9.70 18.03
C LYS A 469 -16.65 -10.58 19.26
N GLY A 470 -15.52 -10.37 19.92
CA GLY A 470 -15.15 -11.04 21.16
C GLY A 470 -15.67 -10.33 22.41
N ASP A 471 -15.47 -10.97 23.55
CA ASP A 471 -15.98 -10.54 24.87
C ASP A 471 -15.55 -9.11 25.28
N TYR A 472 -14.45 -8.60 24.70
CA TYR A 472 -14.02 -7.22 24.92
C TYR A 472 -15.16 -6.23 24.62
N PHE A 473 -15.89 -6.42 23.53
CA PHE A 473 -16.96 -5.53 23.11
C PHE A 473 -18.23 -5.62 23.98
N ASP A 474 -18.40 -6.69 24.76
CA ASP A 474 -19.49 -6.80 25.72
C ASP A 474 -19.27 -5.90 26.95
N LYS A 475 -18.02 -5.74 27.36
CA LYS A 475 -17.66 -5.15 28.68
C LYS A 475 -16.93 -3.82 28.60
N VAL A 476 -16.36 -3.46 27.45
CA VAL A 476 -15.59 -2.21 27.33
C VAL A 476 -16.51 -0.99 27.50
N PRO A 477 -16.08 0.04 28.24
CA PRO A 477 -16.83 1.30 28.32
C PRO A 477 -17.08 1.89 26.93
N GLN A 478 -18.31 2.37 26.72
CA GLN A 478 -18.75 2.98 25.44
C GLN A 478 -18.69 2.01 24.25
N SER A 479 -18.91 0.73 24.52
CA SER A 479 -19.00 -0.31 23.48
C SER A 479 -19.96 0.08 22.37
N PRO A 480 -19.64 -0.21 21.10
CA PRO A 480 -20.59 -0.10 19.99
C PRO A 480 -21.61 -1.25 19.95
N GLY A 481 -21.56 -2.17 20.93
CA GLY A 481 -22.42 -3.36 21.01
C GLY A 481 -21.81 -4.61 20.39
N MET A 482 -22.47 -5.75 20.64
CA MET A 482 -21.99 -7.10 20.29
C MET A 482 -22.38 -7.55 18.87
N ALA A 483 -23.22 -6.80 18.16
CA ALA A 483 -23.58 -7.19 16.79
C ALA A 483 -22.31 -7.25 15.92
N ASP A 484 -22.13 -8.38 15.24
CA ASP A 484 -20.97 -8.67 14.41
C ASP A 484 -20.80 -7.64 13.30
N THR A 485 -19.53 -7.31 12.98
CA THR A 485 -19.22 -6.35 11.93
C THR A 485 -19.13 -7.02 10.58
N ASN A 486 -19.84 -6.47 9.60
CA ASN A 486 -19.72 -6.86 8.21
C ASN A 486 -19.07 -5.73 7.40
N TYR A 487 -18.14 -6.07 6.54
CA TYR A 487 -17.52 -5.13 5.62
C TYR A 487 -17.46 -5.72 4.22
N GLY A 488 -17.79 -4.91 3.22
CA GLY A 488 -17.68 -5.33 1.84
C GLY A 488 -17.20 -4.20 0.95
N TYR A 489 -16.52 -4.54 -0.14
CA TYR A 489 -16.16 -3.56 -1.15
C TYR A 489 -16.20 -4.16 -2.55
N THR A 490 -16.39 -3.28 -3.54
CA THR A 490 -16.14 -3.53 -4.94
C THR A 490 -15.23 -2.42 -5.48
N MET A 491 -14.28 -2.79 -6.33
CA MET A 491 -13.30 -1.86 -6.86
C MET A 491 -13.04 -2.13 -8.33
N VAL A 492 -12.99 -1.07 -9.12
CA VAL A 492 -12.61 -1.10 -10.53
C VAL A 492 -11.44 -0.14 -10.72
N THR A 493 -10.39 -0.61 -11.38
CA THR A 493 -9.21 0.19 -11.71
C THR A 493 -8.96 0.15 -13.20
N PHE A 494 -8.75 1.31 -13.80
CA PHE A 494 -8.33 1.51 -15.19
C PHE A 494 -6.89 1.98 -15.20
N LYS A 495 -6.05 1.44 -16.09
CA LYS A 495 -4.64 1.83 -16.24
C LYS A 495 -4.30 2.02 -17.72
N PHE A 496 -3.66 3.17 -18.01
CA PHE A 496 -3.25 3.55 -19.36
C PHE A 496 -1.79 3.97 -19.38
#